data_f25bb2b7d7f0ab7b7254aaff5d12bdce
#
_entry.id   f25bb2b7d7f0ab7b7254aaff5d12bdce
#
_cell.length_a   1.000
_cell.length_b   1.000
_cell.length_c   1.000
_cell.angle_alpha   90.00
_cell.angle_beta   90.00
_cell.angle_gamma   90.00
#
_symmetry.space_group_name_H-M   'P 1'
#
loop_
_entity.id
_entity.type
_entity.pdbx_description
1 polymer ?
#
loop_
_entity_poly.entity_id
_entity_poly.type
_entity_poly.pdbx_seq_one_letter_code
_entity_poly.pdbx_strand_id
1 'polypeptide(L)'
;MITIPALTLADLLLPMRWTVWGIALATVVFIARQARHVAPQVRRTSAALVAVTAVLLPLLPTPGAALQQGIRIGSLIASLLVTINLLSRAAARVPRVRDLLEKLYHVPPSRRYGVISLASQFFGGLLGLAGIAMMMETAARQKNLSYQDKLSSFSAVTRGYAALSLWSPMYSNMSIVLAMYEGAHWAGVLPVALAVTALFLVLGITLDKLFGSHRHARVQASAVSATELVREGWPVLLGMFGFLSFMVLTSRGLGLPISAVIIATAPAAAWLLNAHLHGGIAAYGMATRQLTLDMSSFRGMSGEVMMFMASGCAGTVIGSAIPAAWTAAIGAAVAGSPALACLTISSVIVLMSAGALHPMLSAVIVGASLDPAQLGLPVLAHLTAVLVGWGLAIIVTPFSVVSALASRWSGIPVFMISFGANAVFVLLALGTSASMLGLLVRLMAA
;
A
#
# COMPACT_ATOMS: atom_id res chain seq x y z
N MET A 1 15.88 -14.42 -7.00
CA MET A 1 14.74 -13.58 -6.64
C MET A 1 13.42 -14.03 -7.30
N ILE A 2 13.41 -14.43 -8.56
CA ILE A 2 12.23 -14.97 -9.27
C ILE A 2 11.64 -16.22 -8.59
N THR A 3 12.49 -17.00 -7.93
CA THR A 3 12.10 -18.24 -7.25
C THR A 3 11.04 -18.00 -6.16
N ILE A 4 11.13 -16.87 -5.43
CA ILE A 4 10.16 -16.57 -4.36
C ILE A 4 8.76 -16.31 -4.95
N PRO A 5 8.55 -15.43 -5.93
CA PRO A 5 7.25 -15.26 -6.58
C PRO A 5 6.70 -16.53 -7.22
N ALA A 6 7.56 -17.34 -7.85
CA ALA A 6 7.14 -18.59 -8.47
C ALA A 6 6.64 -19.62 -7.43
N LEU A 7 7.36 -19.79 -6.32
CA LEU A 7 6.94 -20.66 -5.23
C LEU A 7 5.71 -20.12 -4.49
N THR A 8 5.62 -18.78 -4.32
CA THR A 8 4.43 -18.16 -3.73
C THR A 8 3.21 -18.36 -4.60
N LEU A 9 3.35 -18.22 -5.93
CA LEU A 9 2.27 -18.52 -6.86
C LEU A 9 1.86 -19.99 -6.79
N ALA A 10 2.82 -20.91 -6.73
CA ALA A 10 2.55 -22.33 -6.56
C ALA A 10 1.80 -22.62 -5.23
N ASP A 11 2.16 -21.98 -4.13
CA ASP A 11 1.47 -22.13 -2.85
C ASP A 11 0.05 -21.56 -2.86
N LEU A 12 -0.17 -20.45 -3.58
CA LEU A 12 -1.51 -19.86 -3.75
C LEU A 12 -2.44 -20.70 -4.62
N LEU A 13 -1.88 -21.43 -5.60
CA LEU A 13 -2.65 -22.30 -6.49
C LEU A 13 -2.87 -23.70 -5.89
N LEU A 14 -1.86 -24.24 -5.22
CA LEU A 14 -1.83 -25.57 -4.65
C LEU A 14 -1.14 -25.50 -3.27
N PRO A 15 -1.87 -25.16 -2.19
CA PRO A 15 -1.29 -24.99 -0.86
C PRO A 15 -0.77 -26.31 -0.31
N MET A 16 0.56 -26.49 -0.36
CA MET A 16 1.25 -27.69 0.14
C MET A 16 2.30 -27.28 1.19
N ARG A 17 2.55 -28.17 2.16
CA ARG A 17 3.56 -27.89 3.20
C ARG A 17 4.96 -27.67 2.62
N TRP A 18 5.33 -28.40 1.58
CA TRP A 18 6.64 -28.27 0.95
C TRP A 18 6.84 -26.94 0.22
N THR A 19 5.78 -26.30 -0.33
CA THR A 19 5.88 -25.00 -0.98
C THR A 19 6.30 -23.92 0.02
N VAL A 20 5.72 -23.91 1.22
CA VAL A 20 6.07 -22.96 2.28
C VAL A 20 7.52 -23.10 2.71
N TRP A 21 8.01 -24.34 2.90
CA TRP A 21 9.41 -24.58 3.26
C TRP A 21 10.36 -24.26 2.09
N GLY A 22 9.94 -24.50 0.86
CA GLY A 22 10.65 -24.07 -0.35
C GLY A 22 10.79 -22.54 -0.42
N ILE A 23 9.74 -21.80 -0.09
CA ILE A 23 9.77 -20.35 0.04
C ILE A 23 10.74 -19.92 1.14
N ALA A 24 10.68 -20.54 2.32
CA ALA A 24 11.58 -20.23 3.42
C ALA A 24 13.05 -20.43 3.01
N LEU A 25 13.38 -21.57 2.41
CA LEU A 25 14.73 -21.87 1.92
C LEU A 25 15.19 -20.86 0.85
N ALA A 26 14.34 -20.59 -0.15
CA ALA A 26 14.63 -19.61 -1.19
C ALA A 26 14.90 -18.21 -0.60
N THR A 27 14.14 -17.84 0.43
CA THR A 27 14.30 -16.56 1.15
C THR A 27 15.62 -16.52 1.91
N VAL A 28 15.96 -17.56 2.66
CA VAL A 28 17.23 -17.65 3.40
C VAL A 28 18.41 -17.55 2.44
N VAL A 29 18.39 -18.33 1.34
CA VAL A 29 19.44 -18.29 0.30
C VAL A 29 19.54 -16.90 -0.33
N PHE A 30 18.41 -16.26 -0.63
CA PHE A 30 18.38 -14.92 -1.18
C PHE A 30 18.96 -13.89 -0.20
N ILE A 31 18.54 -13.91 1.06
CA ILE A 31 19.04 -13.01 2.10
C ILE A 31 20.54 -13.23 2.32
N ALA A 32 21.01 -14.46 2.43
CA ALA A 32 22.42 -14.77 2.62
C ALA A 32 23.30 -14.21 1.49
N ARG A 33 22.83 -14.29 0.23
CA ARG A 33 23.53 -13.74 -0.93
C ARG A 33 23.50 -12.22 -1.02
N GLN A 34 22.44 -11.59 -0.52
CA GLN A 34 22.18 -10.15 -0.68
C GLN A 34 22.46 -9.32 0.59
N ALA A 35 22.68 -9.94 1.74
CA ALA A 35 22.82 -9.27 3.03
C ALA A 35 23.88 -8.14 3.03
N ARG A 36 24.92 -8.27 2.22
CA ARG A 36 25.98 -7.25 2.09
C ARG A 36 25.51 -5.95 1.43
N HIS A 37 24.44 -6.03 0.61
CA HIS A 37 23.91 -4.91 -0.15
C HIS A 37 22.73 -4.22 0.56
N VAL A 38 22.27 -4.81 1.67
CA VAL A 38 21.17 -4.25 2.48
C VAL A 38 21.70 -3.21 3.46
N ALA A 39 21.01 -2.07 3.55
CA ALA A 39 21.36 -1.01 4.48
C ALA A 39 21.47 -1.56 5.93
N PRO A 40 22.49 -1.15 6.71
CA PRO A 40 22.73 -1.70 8.04
C PRO A 40 21.53 -1.58 8.98
N GLN A 41 20.78 -0.50 8.88
CA GLN A 41 19.57 -0.29 9.69
C GLN A 41 18.49 -1.34 9.39
N VAL A 42 18.17 -1.56 8.11
CA VAL A 42 17.17 -2.56 7.68
C VAL A 42 17.60 -3.97 8.13
N ARG A 43 18.89 -4.27 7.98
CA ARG A 43 19.45 -5.56 8.42
C ARG A 43 19.31 -5.76 9.93
N ARG A 44 19.61 -4.73 10.73
CA ARG A 44 19.48 -4.78 12.21
C ARG A 44 18.02 -4.94 12.62
N THR A 45 17.11 -4.17 12.03
CA THR A 45 15.67 -4.27 12.32
C THR A 45 15.13 -5.65 11.95
N SER A 46 15.45 -6.16 10.76
CA SER A 46 15.02 -7.50 10.34
C SER A 46 15.60 -8.60 11.24
N ALA A 47 16.86 -8.48 11.66
CA ALA A 47 17.49 -9.43 12.60
C ALA A 47 16.79 -9.39 13.97
N ALA A 48 16.44 -8.21 14.48
CA ALA A 48 15.67 -8.07 15.72
C ALA A 48 14.30 -8.74 15.62
N LEU A 49 13.58 -8.55 14.50
CA LEU A 49 12.29 -9.21 14.26
C LEU A 49 12.42 -10.74 14.21
N VAL A 50 13.46 -11.25 13.55
CA VAL A 50 13.76 -12.69 13.51
C VAL A 50 14.09 -13.21 14.92
N ALA A 51 14.89 -12.48 15.70
CA ALA A 51 15.21 -12.86 17.08
C ALA A 51 13.95 -12.90 17.96
N VAL A 52 13.08 -11.88 17.87
CA VAL A 52 11.79 -11.88 18.59
C VAL A 52 10.94 -13.08 18.18
N THR A 53 10.86 -13.36 16.87
CA THR A 53 10.15 -14.53 16.36
C THR A 53 10.70 -15.81 16.95
N ALA A 54 12.02 -15.99 16.98
CA ALA A 54 12.69 -17.19 17.50
C ALA A 54 12.44 -17.40 19.01
N VAL A 55 12.36 -16.31 19.78
CA VAL A 55 12.09 -16.35 21.22
C VAL A 55 10.63 -16.68 21.52
N LEU A 56 9.69 -16.06 20.78
CA LEU A 56 8.25 -16.23 21.04
C LEU A 56 7.67 -17.52 20.44
N LEU A 57 8.22 -17.98 19.32
CA LEU A 57 7.69 -19.12 18.58
C LEU A 57 7.53 -20.40 19.42
N PRO A 58 8.51 -20.81 20.25
CA PRO A 58 8.37 -22.00 21.10
C PRO A 58 7.31 -21.87 22.19
N LEU A 59 6.89 -20.66 22.52
CA LEU A 59 5.89 -20.38 23.55
C LEU A 59 4.44 -20.50 23.04
N LEU A 60 4.26 -20.63 21.72
CA LEU A 60 2.93 -20.72 21.10
C LEU A 60 2.38 -22.15 21.20
N PRO A 61 1.05 -22.32 21.34
CA PRO A 61 0.41 -23.63 21.26
C PRO A 61 0.61 -24.34 19.91
N THR A 62 0.68 -23.57 18.82
CA THR A 62 0.81 -24.07 17.44
C THR A 62 1.94 -23.37 16.69
N PRO A 63 3.21 -23.57 17.08
CA PRO A 63 4.34 -22.81 16.54
C PRO A 63 4.51 -23.00 15.02
N GLY A 64 4.31 -24.24 14.54
CA GLY A 64 4.43 -24.56 13.11
C GLY A 64 3.40 -23.84 12.23
N ALA A 65 2.15 -23.72 12.68
CA ALA A 65 1.09 -23.03 11.96
C ALA A 65 1.36 -21.50 11.90
N ALA A 66 1.73 -20.89 13.04
CA ALA A 66 2.05 -19.48 13.11
C ALA A 66 3.23 -19.11 12.19
N LEU A 67 4.30 -19.92 12.19
CA LEU A 67 5.46 -19.69 11.33
C LEU A 67 5.09 -19.84 9.83
N GLN A 68 4.34 -20.89 9.47
CA GLN A 68 3.90 -21.11 8.09
C GLN A 68 3.05 -19.94 7.59
N GLN A 69 2.10 -19.47 8.39
CA GLN A 69 1.28 -18.32 8.06
C GLN A 69 2.12 -17.04 7.89
N GLY A 70 3.10 -16.81 8.77
CA GLY A 70 4.03 -15.68 8.66
C GLY A 70 4.88 -15.73 7.39
N ILE A 71 5.38 -16.91 7.00
CA ILE A 71 6.11 -17.11 5.73
C ILE A 71 5.19 -16.81 4.54
N ARG A 72 3.96 -17.29 4.55
CA ARG A 72 2.97 -17.00 3.49
C ARG A 72 2.70 -15.51 3.34
N ILE A 73 2.44 -14.81 4.44
CA ILE A 73 2.20 -13.35 4.43
C ILE A 73 3.44 -12.62 3.92
N GLY A 74 4.61 -12.90 4.46
CA GLY A 74 5.86 -12.25 4.06
C GLY A 74 6.20 -12.48 2.59
N SER A 75 6.07 -13.72 2.10
CA SER A 75 6.37 -14.06 0.71
C SER A 75 5.36 -13.47 -0.27
N LEU A 76 4.09 -13.41 0.10
CA LEU A 76 3.04 -12.78 -0.69
C LEU A 76 3.39 -11.31 -0.98
N ILE A 77 3.80 -10.57 0.06
CA ILE A 77 4.19 -9.17 -0.08
C ILE A 77 5.44 -9.02 -0.93
N ALA A 78 6.47 -9.81 -0.64
CA ALA A 78 7.70 -9.79 -1.40
C ALA A 78 7.46 -10.10 -2.89
N SER A 79 6.57 -11.03 -3.19
CA SER A 79 6.21 -11.42 -4.55
C SER A 79 5.41 -10.34 -5.28
N LEU A 80 4.41 -9.75 -4.61
CA LEU A 80 3.63 -8.63 -5.16
C LEU A 80 4.52 -7.41 -5.41
N LEU A 81 5.39 -7.07 -4.46
CA LEU A 81 6.33 -5.95 -4.62
C LEU A 81 7.20 -6.11 -5.86
N VAL A 82 7.77 -7.30 -6.06
CA VAL A 82 8.63 -7.60 -7.21
C VAL A 82 7.87 -7.55 -8.52
N THR A 83 6.73 -8.22 -8.60
CA THR A 83 5.97 -8.35 -9.86
C THR A 83 5.29 -7.05 -10.27
N ILE A 84 4.72 -6.31 -9.32
CA ILE A 84 4.14 -4.99 -9.58
C ILE A 84 5.23 -3.97 -9.97
N ASN A 85 6.42 -4.04 -9.36
CA ASN A 85 7.52 -3.14 -9.72
C ASN A 85 7.98 -3.32 -11.17
N LEU A 86 7.92 -4.55 -11.74
CA LEU A 86 8.19 -4.76 -13.18
C LEU A 86 7.20 -3.97 -14.05
N LEU A 87 5.91 -4.09 -13.76
CA LEU A 87 4.87 -3.37 -14.48
C LEU A 87 5.03 -1.85 -14.31
N SER A 88 5.30 -1.40 -13.10
CA SER A 88 5.53 0.01 -12.77
C SER A 88 6.67 0.62 -13.58
N ARG A 89 7.79 -0.10 -13.73
CA ARG A 89 8.94 0.34 -14.54
C ARG A 89 8.59 0.44 -16.02
N ALA A 90 7.86 -0.53 -16.55
CA ALA A 90 7.39 -0.48 -17.93
C ALA A 90 6.45 0.70 -18.16
N ALA A 91 5.49 0.92 -17.27
CA ALA A 91 4.54 2.02 -17.35
C ALA A 91 5.20 3.40 -17.20
N ALA A 92 6.24 3.53 -16.36
CA ALA A 92 7.00 4.78 -16.22
C ALA A 92 7.77 5.20 -17.49
N ARG A 93 7.99 4.28 -18.45
CA ARG A 93 8.60 4.57 -19.76
C ARG A 93 7.61 5.14 -20.77
N VAL A 94 6.31 5.07 -20.50
CA VAL A 94 5.28 5.62 -21.40
C VAL A 94 5.40 7.16 -21.41
N PRO A 95 5.70 7.81 -22.56
CA PRO A 95 5.93 9.26 -22.59
C PRO A 95 4.72 10.05 -22.07
N ARG A 96 3.51 9.62 -22.44
CA ARG A 96 2.25 10.26 -22.02
C ARG A 96 2.07 10.30 -20.49
N VAL A 97 2.63 9.33 -19.77
CA VAL A 97 2.61 9.31 -18.29
C VAL A 97 3.41 10.49 -17.73
N ARG A 98 4.58 10.78 -18.30
CA ARG A 98 5.42 11.91 -17.88
C ARG A 98 4.79 13.26 -18.20
N ASP A 99 4.24 13.40 -19.40
CA ASP A 99 3.57 14.63 -19.84
C ASP A 99 2.37 14.96 -18.92
N LEU A 100 1.59 13.94 -18.56
CA LEU A 100 0.47 14.10 -17.62
C LEU A 100 0.94 14.54 -16.24
N LEU A 101 2.04 13.96 -15.72
CA LEU A 101 2.58 14.33 -14.42
C LEU A 101 2.98 15.80 -14.36
N GLU A 102 3.60 16.33 -15.41
CA GLU A 102 3.96 17.75 -15.48
C GLU A 102 2.73 18.65 -15.49
N LYS A 103 1.70 18.31 -16.28
CA LYS A 103 0.46 19.09 -16.40
C LYS A 103 -0.37 19.16 -15.11
N LEU A 104 -0.26 18.17 -14.22
CA LEU A 104 -0.99 18.14 -12.93
C LEU A 104 -0.71 19.39 -12.07
N TYR A 105 0.50 19.93 -12.14
CA TYR A 105 0.90 21.09 -11.33
C TYR A 105 0.54 22.45 -11.97
N HIS A 106 0.07 22.45 -13.22
CA HIS A 106 -0.41 23.63 -13.92
C HIS A 106 -1.94 23.85 -13.78
N VAL A 107 -2.60 23.00 -12.99
CA VAL A 107 -4.03 23.17 -12.64
C VAL A 107 -4.21 24.38 -11.70
N PRO A 108 -5.34 25.12 -11.81
CA PRO A 108 -5.63 26.23 -10.90
C PRO A 108 -5.46 25.86 -9.41
N PRO A 109 -4.89 26.75 -8.59
CA PRO A 109 -4.60 26.47 -7.18
C PRO A 109 -5.79 25.92 -6.39
N SER A 110 -7.00 26.43 -6.64
CA SER A 110 -8.24 26.00 -5.96
C SER A 110 -8.65 24.55 -6.22
N ARG A 111 -8.19 23.92 -7.30
CA ARG A 111 -8.47 22.53 -7.66
C ARG A 111 -7.25 21.63 -7.55
N ARG A 112 -6.07 22.21 -7.38
CA ARG A 112 -4.78 21.51 -7.43
C ARG A 112 -4.70 20.38 -6.41
N TYR A 113 -5.08 20.60 -5.16
CA TYR A 113 -5.07 19.58 -4.12
C TYR A 113 -5.88 18.35 -4.54
N GLY A 114 -7.15 18.54 -4.94
CA GLY A 114 -8.02 17.44 -5.32
C GLY A 114 -7.50 16.66 -6.52
N VAL A 115 -7.02 17.37 -7.55
CA VAL A 115 -6.45 16.75 -8.76
C VAL A 115 -5.18 15.98 -8.43
N ILE A 116 -4.27 16.53 -7.65
CA ILE A 116 -3.03 15.83 -7.24
C ILE A 116 -3.36 14.61 -6.36
N SER A 117 -4.31 14.73 -5.41
CA SER A 117 -4.70 13.62 -4.55
C SER A 117 -5.34 12.47 -5.34
N LEU A 118 -6.21 12.76 -6.31
CA LEU A 118 -6.76 11.76 -7.22
C LEU A 118 -5.67 11.15 -8.11
N ALA A 119 -4.84 12.00 -8.72
CA ALA A 119 -3.73 11.54 -9.57
C ALA A 119 -2.77 10.64 -8.79
N SER A 120 -2.51 10.93 -7.51
CA SER A 120 -1.68 10.09 -6.65
C SER A 120 -2.24 8.69 -6.46
N GLN A 121 -3.57 8.53 -6.42
CA GLN A 121 -4.18 7.22 -6.37
C GLN A 121 -3.96 6.43 -7.67
N PHE A 122 -4.10 7.09 -8.82
CA PHE A 122 -3.91 6.43 -10.11
C PHE A 122 -2.44 6.14 -10.40
N PHE A 123 -1.56 7.12 -10.26
CA PHE A 123 -0.13 6.93 -10.50
C PHE A 123 0.53 6.03 -9.43
N GLY A 124 0.09 6.13 -8.18
CA GLY A 124 0.49 5.21 -7.13
C GLY A 124 0.01 3.79 -7.40
N GLY A 125 -1.21 3.62 -7.91
CA GLY A 125 -1.77 2.32 -8.30
C GLY A 125 -1.04 1.69 -9.49
N LEU A 126 -0.69 2.49 -10.50
CA LEU A 126 -0.02 2.02 -11.72
C LEU A 126 1.49 1.85 -11.54
N LEU A 127 2.13 2.83 -10.90
CA LEU A 127 3.59 2.95 -10.81
C LEU A 127 4.12 2.69 -9.39
N GLY A 128 3.26 2.40 -8.42
CA GLY A 128 3.65 2.21 -7.03
C GLY A 128 4.42 3.40 -6.45
N LEU A 129 5.43 3.12 -5.65
CA LEU A 129 6.30 4.15 -5.06
C LEU A 129 7.06 4.98 -6.10
N ALA A 130 7.36 4.42 -7.27
CA ALA A 130 8.01 5.17 -8.35
C ALA A 130 7.13 6.29 -8.87
N GLY A 131 5.81 6.06 -9.03
CA GLY A 131 4.86 7.10 -9.43
C GLY A 131 4.76 8.21 -8.41
N ILE A 132 4.72 7.87 -7.13
CA ILE A 132 4.72 8.83 -6.03
C ILE A 132 6.02 9.66 -6.01
N ALA A 133 7.17 9.01 -6.18
CA ALA A 133 8.45 9.71 -6.28
C ALA A 133 8.49 10.68 -7.46
N MET A 134 8.00 10.26 -8.64
CA MET A 134 7.92 11.13 -9.83
C MET A 134 6.99 12.34 -9.59
N MET A 135 5.84 12.14 -8.94
CA MET A 135 4.94 13.24 -8.57
C MET A 135 5.62 14.22 -7.62
N MET A 136 6.30 13.72 -6.57
CA MET A 136 7.03 14.55 -5.61
C MET A 136 8.19 15.30 -6.26
N GLU A 137 8.95 14.64 -7.14
CA GLU A 137 10.02 15.25 -7.92
C GLU A 137 9.49 16.38 -8.81
N THR A 138 8.39 16.13 -9.52
CA THR A 138 7.75 17.15 -10.37
C THR A 138 7.26 18.34 -9.53
N ALA A 139 6.66 18.09 -8.36
CA ALA A 139 6.30 19.15 -7.42
C ALA A 139 7.51 19.97 -6.96
N ALA A 140 8.62 19.31 -6.65
CA ALA A 140 9.85 19.96 -6.20
C ALA A 140 10.47 20.88 -7.26
N ARG A 141 10.36 20.51 -8.54
CA ARG A 141 10.87 21.29 -9.69
C ARG A 141 10.08 22.58 -9.97
N GLN A 142 8.87 22.73 -9.39
CA GLN A 142 8.06 23.93 -9.56
C GLN A 142 8.67 25.11 -8.81
N LYS A 143 9.33 26.02 -9.53
CA LYS A 143 10.10 27.14 -8.96
C LYS A 143 9.25 28.20 -8.26
N ASN A 144 7.96 28.31 -8.61
CA ASN A 144 7.07 29.39 -8.20
C ASN A 144 6.10 28.99 -7.07
N LEU A 145 6.28 27.82 -6.43
CA LEU A 145 5.44 27.39 -5.32
C LEU A 145 5.94 28.00 -4.00
N SER A 146 5.03 28.65 -3.27
CA SER A 146 5.26 29.05 -1.89
C SER A 146 5.51 27.83 -1.00
N TYR A 147 6.03 28.03 0.21
CA TYR A 147 6.19 26.95 1.19
C TYR A 147 4.86 26.23 1.46
N GLN A 148 3.77 26.98 1.61
CA GLN A 148 2.43 26.43 1.84
C GLN A 148 1.89 25.64 0.65
N ASP A 149 2.11 26.13 -0.61
CA ASP A 149 1.70 25.40 -1.81
C ASP A 149 2.49 24.10 -1.97
N LYS A 150 3.78 24.08 -1.60
CA LYS A 150 4.58 22.86 -1.56
C LYS A 150 4.02 21.89 -0.54
N LEU A 151 3.80 22.34 0.70
CA LEU A 151 3.25 21.51 1.77
C LEU A 151 1.88 20.92 1.38
N SER A 152 0.99 21.72 0.80
CA SER A 152 -0.31 21.28 0.26
C SER A 152 -0.14 20.19 -0.81
N SER A 153 0.74 20.41 -1.80
CA SER A 153 0.98 19.46 -2.89
C SER A 153 1.54 18.15 -2.39
N PHE A 154 2.52 18.18 -1.50
CA PHE A 154 3.10 16.97 -0.90
C PHE A 154 2.09 16.23 0.00
N SER A 155 1.26 16.97 0.76
CA SER A 155 0.17 16.39 1.54
C SER A 155 -0.88 15.73 0.65
N ALA A 156 -1.23 16.37 -0.49
CA ALA A 156 -2.15 15.78 -1.46
C ALA A 156 -1.62 14.45 -2.03
N VAL A 157 -0.33 14.40 -2.38
CA VAL A 157 0.32 13.17 -2.87
C VAL A 157 0.31 12.08 -1.81
N THR A 158 0.74 12.39 -0.58
CA THR A 158 0.83 11.39 0.49
C THR A 158 -0.54 10.86 0.91
N ARG A 159 -1.54 11.75 1.07
CA ARG A 159 -2.90 11.37 1.46
C ARG A 159 -3.62 10.61 0.34
N GLY A 160 -3.42 10.99 -0.93
CA GLY A 160 -3.91 10.23 -2.08
C GLY A 160 -3.33 8.82 -2.12
N TYR A 161 -2.06 8.67 -1.83
CA TYR A 161 -1.41 7.36 -1.73
C TYR A 161 -1.92 6.52 -0.54
N ALA A 162 -2.19 7.16 0.59
CA ALA A 162 -2.82 6.47 1.72
C ALA A 162 -4.22 5.96 1.36
N ALA A 163 -5.02 6.76 0.64
CA ALA A 163 -6.34 6.37 0.17
C ALA A 163 -6.30 5.23 -0.86
N LEU A 164 -5.27 5.18 -1.71
CA LEU A 164 -5.04 4.07 -2.64
C LEU A 164 -4.97 2.72 -1.93
N SER A 165 -4.36 2.67 -0.75
CA SER A 165 -4.19 1.44 0.03
C SER A 165 -5.51 0.78 0.42
N LEU A 166 -6.61 1.53 0.40
CA LEU A 166 -7.94 1.05 0.78
C LEU A 166 -8.61 0.23 -0.32
N TRP A 167 -8.43 0.60 -1.60
CA TRP A 167 -9.24 0.03 -2.67
C TRP A 167 -8.45 -0.69 -3.77
N SER A 168 -7.18 -0.39 -3.97
CA SER A 168 -6.42 -0.96 -5.08
C SER A 168 -5.91 -2.37 -4.76
N PRO A 169 -6.28 -3.40 -5.53
CA PRO A 169 -5.75 -4.75 -5.33
C PRO A 169 -4.30 -4.87 -5.79
N MET A 170 -3.82 -3.94 -6.61
CA MET A 170 -2.41 -3.85 -7.02
C MET A 170 -1.52 -3.31 -5.89
N TYR A 171 -2.10 -2.73 -4.87
CA TYR A 171 -1.36 -2.30 -3.69
C TYR A 171 -1.31 -3.44 -2.67
N SER A 172 -0.09 -3.79 -2.23
CA SER A 172 0.15 -4.99 -1.40
C SER A 172 -0.70 -5.07 -0.13
N ASN A 173 -1.07 -3.92 0.47
CA ASN A 173 -1.88 -3.86 1.68
C ASN A 173 -3.22 -4.60 1.52
N MET A 174 -3.94 -4.31 0.43
CA MET A 174 -5.23 -4.94 0.14
C MET A 174 -5.08 -6.47 0.02
N SER A 175 -4.11 -6.93 -0.77
CA SER A 175 -3.88 -8.36 -0.98
C SER A 175 -3.49 -9.09 0.32
N ILE A 176 -2.73 -8.42 1.19
CA ILE A 176 -2.32 -8.98 2.48
C ILE A 176 -3.50 -9.08 3.43
N VAL A 177 -4.25 -7.99 3.56
CA VAL A 177 -5.42 -7.98 4.45
C VAL A 177 -6.42 -9.03 3.98
N LEU A 178 -6.71 -9.13 2.67
CA LEU A 178 -7.57 -10.19 2.16
C LEU A 178 -7.06 -11.60 2.48
N ALA A 179 -5.74 -11.82 2.44
CA ALA A 179 -5.14 -13.12 2.77
C ALA A 179 -5.20 -13.48 4.27
N MET A 180 -5.49 -12.52 5.14
CA MET A 180 -5.66 -12.75 6.58
C MET A 180 -7.09 -13.17 6.95
N TYR A 181 -8.08 -12.95 6.07
CA TYR A 181 -9.49 -13.24 6.35
C TYR A 181 -10.03 -14.25 5.33
N GLU A 182 -10.37 -15.43 5.84
CA GLU A 182 -10.92 -16.50 5.04
C GLU A 182 -12.26 -16.08 4.40
N GLY A 183 -12.41 -16.36 3.10
CA GLY A 183 -13.63 -16.00 2.36
C GLY A 183 -13.74 -14.51 1.96
N ALA A 184 -12.79 -13.65 2.36
CA ALA A 184 -12.82 -12.25 1.96
C ALA A 184 -12.41 -12.07 0.49
N HIS A 185 -13.22 -11.32 -0.26
CA HIS A 185 -12.97 -11.03 -1.67
C HIS A 185 -12.87 -9.53 -1.93
N TRP A 186 -11.91 -9.13 -2.76
CA TRP A 186 -11.71 -7.72 -3.12
C TRP A 186 -13.00 -7.00 -3.55
N ALA A 187 -13.84 -7.65 -4.36
CA ALA A 187 -15.05 -7.04 -4.86
C ALA A 187 -16.11 -6.78 -3.77
N GLY A 188 -16.13 -7.57 -2.69
CA GLY A 188 -17.00 -7.33 -1.54
C GLY A 188 -16.53 -6.15 -0.69
N VAL A 189 -15.22 -5.91 -0.65
CA VAL A 189 -14.62 -4.81 0.10
C VAL A 189 -14.71 -3.49 -0.66
N LEU A 190 -14.64 -3.53 -1.99
CA LEU A 190 -14.50 -2.36 -2.86
C LEU A 190 -15.53 -1.24 -2.60
N PRO A 191 -16.84 -1.49 -2.46
CA PRO A 191 -17.81 -0.41 -2.23
C PRO A 191 -17.53 0.39 -0.96
N VAL A 192 -17.24 -0.31 0.15
CA VAL A 192 -16.92 0.32 1.44
C VAL A 192 -15.58 1.04 1.38
N ALA A 193 -14.59 0.42 0.76
CA ALA A 193 -13.27 1.00 0.56
C ALA A 193 -13.32 2.29 -0.29
N LEU A 194 -14.13 2.32 -1.35
CA LEU A 194 -14.33 3.53 -2.17
C LEU A 194 -15.06 4.63 -1.40
N ALA A 195 -16.04 4.28 -0.55
CA ALA A 195 -16.71 5.26 0.30
C ALA A 195 -15.74 5.89 1.31
N VAL A 196 -14.86 5.11 1.95
CA VAL A 196 -13.80 5.65 2.83
C VAL A 196 -12.79 6.48 2.02
N THR A 197 -12.44 6.03 0.82
CA THR A 197 -11.55 6.78 -0.08
C THR A 197 -12.13 8.14 -0.46
N ALA A 198 -13.41 8.20 -0.80
CA ALA A 198 -14.12 9.44 -1.07
C ALA A 198 -14.15 10.36 0.16
N LEU A 199 -14.40 9.78 1.35
CA LEU A 199 -14.32 10.50 2.62
C LEU A 199 -12.93 11.13 2.82
N PHE A 200 -11.85 10.39 2.59
CA PHE A 200 -10.48 10.90 2.70
C PHE A 200 -10.21 12.04 1.72
N LEU A 201 -10.70 11.92 0.48
CA LEU A 201 -10.56 12.97 -0.52
C LEU A 201 -11.31 14.25 -0.11
N VAL A 202 -12.57 14.12 0.32
CA VAL A 202 -13.39 15.25 0.78
C VAL A 202 -12.74 15.92 1.99
N LEU A 203 -12.33 15.13 2.98
CA LEU A 203 -11.66 15.63 4.17
C LEU A 203 -10.36 16.38 3.82
N GLY A 204 -9.55 15.79 2.94
CA GLY A 204 -8.30 16.41 2.48
C GLY A 204 -8.52 17.73 1.75
N ILE A 205 -9.50 17.80 0.84
CA ILE A 205 -9.89 19.04 0.12
C ILE A 205 -10.41 20.09 1.11
N THR A 206 -11.21 19.67 2.10
CA THR A 206 -11.76 20.58 3.10
C THR A 206 -10.66 21.18 3.96
N LEU A 207 -9.75 20.37 4.45
CA LEU A 207 -8.59 20.85 5.24
C LEU A 207 -7.68 21.76 4.42
N ASP A 208 -7.44 21.45 3.15
CA ASP A 208 -6.65 22.28 2.26
C ASP A 208 -7.31 23.65 2.02
N LYS A 209 -8.65 23.70 1.87
CA LYS A 209 -9.39 24.97 1.76
C LYS A 209 -9.40 25.79 3.06
N LEU A 210 -9.43 25.12 4.22
CA LEU A 210 -9.45 25.81 5.52
C LEU A 210 -8.08 26.35 5.93
N PHE A 211 -7.04 25.57 5.68
CA PHE A 211 -5.68 25.84 6.19
C PHE A 211 -4.68 26.19 5.07
N GLY A 212 -5.04 25.95 3.81
CA GLY A 212 -4.20 26.27 2.65
C GLY A 212 -4.17 27.77 2.33
N SER A 213 -3.02 28.25 1.87
CA SER A 213 -2.77 29.68 1.59
C SER A 213 -3.22 30.11 0.19
N HIS A 214 -4.29 29.52 -0.36
CA HIS A 214 -4.72 29.77 -1.76
C HIS A 214 -5.19 31.19 -2.07
N ARG A 215 -5.36 32.04 -1.05
CA ARG A 215 -5.91 33.41 -1.21
C ARG A 215 -5.00 34.35 -2.00
N HIS A 216 -3.72 34.02 -2.16
CA HIS A 216 -2.73 34.91 -2.80
C HIS A 216 -2.06 34.31 -4.05
N ALA A 217 -2.44 33.10 -4.46
CA ALA A 217 -1.87 32.48 -5.64
C ALA A 217 -2.39 33.20 -6.91
N ARG A 218 -1.50 33.93 -7.60
CA ARG A 218 -1.81 34.50 -8.94
C ARG A 218 -2.15 33.36 -9.87
N VAL A 219 -3.32 33.44 -10.49
CA VAL A 219 -3.71 32.52 -11.58
C VAL A 219 -2.70 32.69 -12.71
N GLN A 220 -1.91 31.67 -12.97
CA GLN A 220 -1.01 31.66 -14.12
C GLN A 220 -1.84 31.65 -15.40
N ALA A 221 -1.45 32.47 -16.38
CA ALA A 221 -2.17 32.66 -17.67
C ALA A 221 -2.27 31.36 -18.51
N SER A 222 -1.56 30.28 -18.14
CA SER A 222 -1.56 28.98 -18.81
C SER A 222 -2.10 27.84 -17.93
N ALA A 223 -3.22 28.08 -17.23
CA ALA A 223 -3.82 27.05 -16.40
C ALA A 223 -4.43 25.93 -17.27
N VAL A 224 -3.96 24.70 -17.08
CA VAL A 224 -4.50 23.50 -17.73
C VAL A 224 -5.89 23.20 -17.17
N SER A 225 -6.88 22.98 -18.06
CA SER A 225 -8.24 22.65 -17.64
C SER A 225 -8.34 21.20 -17.17
N ALA A 226 -9.26 20.92 -16.23
CA ALA A 226 -9.54 19.54 -15.80
C ALA A 226 -10.00 18.66 -16.99
N THR A 227 -10.75 19.25 -17.94
CA THR A 227 -11.21 18.55 -19.15
C THR A 227 -10.04 18.13 -20.04
N GLU A 228 -9.03 18.98 -20.17
CA GLU A 228 -7.81 18.66 -20.93
C GLU A 228 -7.02 17.54 -20.29
N LEU A 229 -6.86 17.57 -18.96
CA LEU A 229 -6.20 16.48 -18.22
C LEU A 229 -6.94 15.14 -18.39
N VAL A 230 -8.27 15.15 -18.31
CA VAL A 230 -9.08 13.94 -18.52
C VAL A 230 -8.93 13.43 -19.96
N ARG A 231 -9.01 14.32 -20.96
CA ARG A 231 -8.87 13.95 -22.37
C ARG A 231 -7.50 13.35 -22.67
N GLU A 232 -6.43 13.90 -22.12
CA GLU A 232 -5.08 13.37 -22.32
C GLU A 232 -4.77 12.16 -21.46
N GLY A 233 -5.33 12.11 -20.24
CA GLY A 233 -5.18 11.01 -19.30
C GLY A 233 -6.01 9.77 -19.64
N TRP A 234 -7.08 9.94 -20.43
CA TRP A 234 -8.01 8.86 -20.74
C TRP A 234 -7.36 7.56 -21.23
N PRO A 235 -6.40 7.55 -22.17
CA PRO A 235 -5.79 6.30 -22.61
C PRO A 235 -4.98 5.59 -21.52
N VAL A 236 -4.34 6.35 -20.61
CA VAL A 236 -3.61 5.79 -19.46
C VAL A 236 -4.60 5.19 -18.47
N LEU A 237 -5.70 5.89 -18.17
CA LEU A 237 -6.77 5.41 -17.31
C LEU A 237 -7.43 4.17 -17.90
N LEU A 238 -7.72 4.17 -19.21
CA LEU A 238 -8.31 3.02 -19.90
C LEU A 238 -7.40 1.78 -19.82
N GLY A 239 -6.10 1.95 -20.04
CA GLY A 239 -5.12 0.87 -19.90
C GLY A 239 -5.08 0.33 -18.46
N MET A 240 -5.09 1.21 -17.47
CA MET A 240 -5.08 0.83 -16.05
C MET A 240 -6.38 0.11 -15.64
N PHE A 241 -7.54 0.68 -15.96
CA PHE A 241 -8.83 0.06 -15.64
C PHE A 241 -9.06 -1.21 -16.45
N GLY A 242 -8.61 -1.26 -17.72
CA GLY A 242 -8.65 -2.47 -18.55
C GLY A 242 -7.83 -3.60 -17.92
N PHE A 243 -6.60 -3.30 -17.47
CA PHE A 243 -5.76 -4.29 -16.78
C PHE A 243 -6.37 -4.73 -15.44
N LEU A 244 -6.91 -3.79 -14.66
CA LEU A 244 -7.61 -4.10 -13.40
C LEU A 244 -8.84 -4.99 -13.67
N SER A 245 -9.66 -4.64 -14.64
CA SER A 245 -10.83 -5.44 -15.03
C SER A 245 -10.43 -6.84 -15.49
N PHE A 246 -9.39 -6.94 -16.30
CA PHE A 246 -8.83 -8.24 -16.73
C PHE A 246 -8.42 -9.09 -15.50
N MET A 247 -7.70 -8.53 -14.54
CA MET A 247 -7.31 -9.26 -13.31
C MET A 247 -8.52 -9.73 -12.51
N VAL A 248 -9.53 -8.85 -12.33
CA VAL A 248 -10.74 -9.17 -11.56
C VAL A 248 -11.57 -10.25 -12.26
N LEU A 249 -11.76 -10.13 -13.58
CA LEU A 249 -12.50 -11.12 -14.37
C LEU A 249 -11.79 -12.48 -14.35
N THR A 250 -10.46 -12.48 -14.50
CA THR A 250 -9.64 -13.72 -14.43
C THR A 250 -9.71 -14.33 -13.03
N SER A 251 -9.59 -13.53 -11.97
CA SER A 251 -9.71 -13.99 -10.59
C SER A 251 -11.06 -14.65 -10.32
N ARG A 252 -12.15 -14.02 -10.75
CA ARG A 252 -13.51 -14.56 -10.59
C ARG A 252 -13.77 -15.78 -11.47
N GLY A 253 -13.37 -15.72 -12.74
CA GLY A 253 -13.62 -16.80 -13.69
C GLY A 253 -12.87 -18.09 -13.37
N LEU A 254 -11.66 -17.96 -12.78
CA LEU A 254 -10.84 -19.12 -12.38
C LEU A 254 -10.98 -19.47 -10.88
N GLY A 255 -11.71 -18.70 -10.07
CA GLY A 255 -11.81 -18.92 -8.63
C GLY A 255 -10.48 -18.71 -7.89
N LEU A 256 -9.55 -17.93 -8.46
CA LEU A 256 -8.21 -17.72 -7.91
C LEU A 256 -8.16 -16.46 -7.04
N PRO A 257 -7.32 -16.42 -5.98
CA PRO A 257 -7.03 -15.19 -5.27
C PRO A 257 -6.49 -14.12 -6.22
N ILE A 258 -6.95 -12.88 -6.09
CA ILE A 258 -6.51 -11.77 -6.96
C ILE A 258 -4.99 -11.57 -6.92
N SER A 259 -4.36 -11.83 -5.79
CA SER A 259 -2.90 -11.81 -5.63
C SER A 259 -2.18 -12.81 -6.53
N ALA A 260 -2.73 -14.03 -6.70
CA ALA A 260 -2.17 -15.03 -7.60
C ALA A 260 -2.23 -14.54 -9.06
N VAL A 261 -3.37 -13.96 -9.46
CA VAL A 261 -3.53 -13.38 -10.80
C VAL A 261 -2.54 -12.25 -11.03
N ILE A 262 -2.35 -11.34 -10.06
CA ILE A 262 -1.38 -10.25 -10.16
C ILE A 262 0.05 -10.79 -10.33
N ILE A 263 0.47 -11.75 -9.49
CA ILE A 263 1.82 -12.32 -9.55
C ILE A 263 2.08 -12.98 -10.89
N ALA A 264 1.08 -13.67 -11.45
CA ALA A 264 1.18 -14.35 -12.74
C ALA A 264 1.18 -13.38 -13.94
N THR A 265 0.33 -12.35 -13.91
CA THR A 265 0.05 -11.52 -15.09
C THR A 265 0.85 -10.22 -15.16
N ALA A 266 1.27 -9.65 -14.04
CA ALA A 266 2.02 -8.39 -14.04
C ALA A 266 3.36 -8.45 -14.80
N PRO A 267 4.17 -9.54 -14.74
CA PRO A 267 5.38 -9.66 -15.55
C PRO A 267 5.07 -9.75 -17.05
N ALA A 268 4.01 -10.47 -17.43
CA ALA A 268 3.58 -10.58 -18.83
C ALA A 268 3.08 -9.24 -19.37
N ALA A 269 2.29 -8.50 -18.58
CA ALA A 269 1.84 -7.15 -18.91
C ALA A 269 3.01 -6.17 -19.06
N ALA A 270 4.02 -6.26 -18.19
CA ALA A 270 5.24 -5.46 -18.30
C ALA A 270 6.01 -5.77 -19.59
N TRP A 271 6.10 -7.04 -19.98
CA TRP A 271 6.73 -7.46 -21.22
C TRP A 271 5.97 -6.95 -22.44
N LEU A 272 4.64 -7.13 -22.48
CA LEU A 272 3.78 -6.64 -23.57
C LEU A 272 3.87 -5.12 -23.73
N LEU A 273 3.86 -4.38 -22.62
CA LEU A 273 3.98 -2.92 -22.63
C LEU A 273 5.34 -2.47 -23.18
N ASN A 274 6.43 -3.12 -22.77
CA ASN A 274 7.77 -2.85 -23.33
C ASN A 274 7.81 -3.20 -24.84
N ALA A 275 7.21 -4.30 -25.27
CA ALA A 275 7.13 -4.67 -26.69
C ALA A 275 6.36 -3.61 -27.49
N HIS A 276 5.22 -3.14 -26.97
CA HIS A 276 4.44 -2.07 -27.60
C HIS A 276 5.25 -0.75 -27.74
N LEU A 277 6.03 -0.40 -26.74
CA LEU A 277 6.85 0.83 -26.75
C LEU A 277 7.99 0.79 -27.76
N HIS A 278 8.54 -0.38 -28.07
CA HIS A 278 9.65 -0.52 -29.02
C HIS A 278 9.20 -0.61 -30.48
N GLY A 279 8.00 -1.14 -30.75
CA GLY A 279 7.43 -1.31 -32.09
C GLY A 279 8.19 -2.26 -33.02
N GLY A 280 7.50 -2.85 -34.00
CA GLY A 280 8.11 -3.72 -34.99
C GLY A 280 8.46 -5.14 -34.51
N ILE A 281 9.02 -5.98 -35.40
CA ILE A 281 9.30 -7.40 -35.13
C ILE A 281 10.40 -7.60 -34.08
N ALA A 282 11.40 -6.71 -34.02
CA ALA A 282 12.47 -6.75 -33.03
C ALA A 282 12.02 -6.39 -31.61
N ALA A 283 10.78 -5.86 -31.45
CA ALA A 283 10.23 -5.41 -30.17
C ALA A 283 10.22 -6.48 -29.08
N TYR A 284 9.89 -7.72 -29.44
CA TYR A 284 9.81 -8.84 -28.50
C TYR A 284 11.17 -9.20 -27.89
N GLY A 285 12.24 -9.20 -28.72
CA GLY A 285 13.61 -9.41 -28.23
C GLY A 285 14.07 -8.27 -27.31
N MET A 286 13.77 -7.02 -27.69
CA MET A 286 14.09 -5.84 -26.87
C MET A 286 13.29 -5.84 -25.57
N ALA A 287 12.00 -6.19 -25.60
CA ALA A 287 11.16 -6.31 -24.40
C ALA A 287 11.70 -7.37 -23.44
N THR A 288 12.14 -8.52 -23.94
CA THR A 288 12.75 -9.58 -23.12
C THR A 288 14.06 -9.09 -22.49
N ARG A 289 14.93 -8.44 -23.26
CA ARG A 289 16.16 -7.83 -22.74
C ARG A 289 15.86 -6.78 -21.67
N GLN A 290 14.88 -5.92 -21.91
CA GLN A 290 14.50 -4.88 -20.96
C GLN A 290 13.92 -5.47 -19.67
N LEU A 291 13.06 -6.49 -19.78
CA LEU A 291 12.54 -7.20 -18.62
C LEU A 291 13.67 -7.84 -17.79
N THR A 292 14.65 -8.45 -18.45
CA THR A 292 15.84 -9.04 -17.78
C THR A 292 16.66 -7.98 -17.06
N LEU A 293 16.86 -6.80 -17.68
CA LEU A 293 17.52 -5.66 -17.03
C LEU A 293 16.74 -5.16 -15.81
N ASP A 294 15.42 -5.04 -15.93
CA ASP A 294 14.57 -4.65 -14.81
C ASP A 294 14.65 -5.65 -13.66
N MET A 295 14.66 -6.96 -13.99
CA MET A 295 14.83 -8.04 -13.01
C MET A 295 16.21 -8.01 -12.33
N SER A 296 17.26 -7.65 -13.04
CA SER A 296 18.62 -7.53 -12.47
C SER A 296 18.71 -6.40 -11.43
N SER A 297 17.92 -5.35 -11.59
CA SER A 297 17.86 -4.20 -10.67
C SER A 297 17.15 -4.51 -9.35
N PHE A 298 16.48 -5.66 -9.21
CA PHE A 298 15.85 -6.08 -7.95
C PHE A 298 16.83 -6.36 -6.81
N ARG A 299 18.14 -6.38 -7.09
CA ARG A 299 19.13 -6.37 -6.01
C ARG A 299 18.97 -5.16 -5.08
N GLY A 300 18.51 -4.02 -5.62
CA GLY A 300 18.19 -2.83 -4.83
C GLY A 300 16.98 -2.99 -3.89
N MET A 301 16.10 -3.98 -4.12
CA MET A 301 14.91 -4.25 -3.29
C MET A 301 15.15 -5.35 -2.25
N SER A 302 16.40 -5.76 -2.05
CA SER A 302 16.73 -6.84 -1.10
C SER A 302 16.37 -6.47 0.34
N GLY A 303 16.45 -5.19 0.67
CA GLY A 303 16.08 -4.66 1.98
C GLY A 303 14.58 -4.79 2.25
N GLU A 304 13.75 -4.41 1.28
CA GLU A 304 12.30 -4.50 1.38
C GLU A 304 11.84 -5.96 1.51
N VAL A 305 12.38 -6.86 0.67
CA VAL A 305 12.06 -8.29 0.74
C VAL A 305 12.44 -8.86 2.11
N MET A 306 13.63 -8.55 2.60
CA MET A 306 14.10 -8.98 3.93
C MET A 306 13.20 -8.47 5.05
N MET A 307 12.83 -7.17 4.99
CA MET A 307 11.96 -6.55 5.97
C MET A 307 10.56 -7.16 5.95
N PHE A 308 9.98 -7.40 4.77
CA PHE A 308 8.64 -7.94 4.65
C PHE A 308 8.57 -9.39 5.11
N MET A 309 9.56 -10.21 4.79
CA MET A 309 9.63 -11.59 5.29
C MET A 309 9.75 -11.63 6.82
N ALA A 310 10.65 -10.81 7.38
CA ALA A 310 10.82 -10.71 8.82
C ALA A 310 9.54 -10.17 9.52
N SER A 311 8.90 -9.14 8.93
CA SER A 311 7.67 -8.55 9.49
C SER A 311 6.47 -9.48 9.39
N GLY A 312 6.35 -10.27 8.31
CA GLY A 312 5.30 -11.28 8.16
C GLY A 312 5.39 -12.35 9.25
N CYS A 313 6.58 -12.91 9.44
CA CYS A 313 6.83 -13.92 10.49
C CYS A 313 6.64 -13.32 11.90
N ALA A 314 7.27 -12.18 12.19
CA ALA A 314 7.19 -11.56 13.50
C ALA A 314 5.76 -11.08 13.83
N GLY A 315 5.07 -10.49 12.85
CA GLY A 315 3.70 -9.99 13.05
C GLY A 315 2.73 -11.10 13.42
N THR A 316 2.79 -12.22 12.70
CA THR A 316 1.95 -13.38 12.97
C THR A 316 2.28 -14.02 14.34
N VAL A 317 3.58 -14.22 14.63
CA VAL A 317 4.01 -14.82 15.89
C VAL A 317 3.71 -13.92 17.09
N ILE A 318 4.00 -12.62 17.01
CA ILE A 318 3.66 -11.65 18.05
C ILE A 318 2.15 -11.60 18.26
N GLY A 319 1.37 -11.48 17.16
CA GLY A 319 -0.10 -11.46 17.26
C GLY A 319 -0.67 -12.69 17.93
N SER A 320 -0.14 -13.89 17.61
CA SER A 320 -0.55 -15.15 18.22
C SER A 320 -0.05 -15.31 19.69
N ALA A 321 0.97 -14.57 20.08
CA ALA A 321 1.51 -14.58 21.44
C ALA A 321 0.80 -13.61 22.40
N ILE A 322 -0.08 -12.72 21.89
CA ILE A 322 -0.84 -11.79 22.73
C ILE A 322 -1.81 -12.60 23.61
N PRO A 323 -1.80 -12.43 24.95
CA PRO A 323 -2.67 -13.19 25.83
C PRO A 323 -4.16 -12.96 25.52
N ALA A 324 -4.95 -14.04 25.47
CA ALA A 324 -6.38 -13.97 25.19
C ALA A 324 -7.15 -13.07 26.18
N ALA A 325 -6.66 -12.95 27.44
CA ALA A 325 -7.23 -12.06 28.42
C ALA A 325 -7.15 -10.58 28.00
N TRP A 326 -6.09 -10.16 27.31
CA TRP A 326 -5.94 -8.79 26.83
C TRP A 326 -6.86 -8.48 25.66
N THR A 327 -6.97 -9.42 24.71
CA THR A 327 -7.88 -9.26 23.57
C THR A 327 -9.34 -9.29 24.01
N ALA A 328 -9.69 -10.13 24.99
CA ALA A 328 -11.01 -10.15 25.62
C ALA A 328 -11.32 -8.85 26.38
N ALA A 329 -10.35 -8.28 27.10
CA ALA A 329 -10.52 -6.99 27.78
C ALA A 329 -10.76 -5.85 26.77
N ILE A 330 -10.04 -5.84 25.64
CA ILE A 330 -10.29 -4.89 24.55
C ILE A 330 -11.70 -5.09 23.99
N GLY A 331 -12.09 -6.34 23.71
CA GLY A 331 -13.45 -6.66 23.24
C GLY A 331 -14.53 -6.17 24.18
N ALA A 332 -14.37 -6.39 25.49
CA ALA A 332 -15.30 -5.91 26.51
C ALA A 332 -15.37 -4.37 26.56
N ALA A 333 -14.21 -3.69 26.41
CA ALA A 333 -14.15 -2.23 26.43
C ALA A 333 -14.84 -1.56 25.23
N VAL A 334 -14.92 -2.24 24.08
CA VAL A 334 -15.58 -1.73 22.87
C VAL A 334 -16.96 -2.35 22.62
N ALA A 335 -17.43 -3.24 23.51
CA ALA A 335 -18.68 -3.95 23.37
C ALA A 335 -19.86 -2.99 23.17
N GLY A 336 -20.74 -3.32 22.22
CA GLY A 336 -21.93 -2.52 21.88
C GLY A 336 -21.66 -1.27 21.03
N SER A 337 -20.40 -0.94 20.74
CA SER A 337 -20.03 0.21 19.87
C SER A 337 -19.15 -0.20 18.68
N PRO A 338 -19.74 -0.60 17.54
CA PRO A 338 -18.96 -0.95 16.35
C PRO A 338 -18.01 0.18 15.88
N ALA A 339 -18.43 1.44 16.06
CA ALA A 339 -17.60 2.59 15.74
C ALA A 339 -16.34 2.64 16.64
N LEU A 340 -16.51 2.41 17.95
CA LEU A 340 -15.36 2.38 18.88
C LEU A 340 -14.43 1.20 18.58
N ALA A 341 -14.97 0.04 18.24
CA ALA A 341 -14.18 -1.13 17.84
C ALA A 341 -13.34 -0.83 16.58
N CYS A 342 -13.94 -0.27 15.52
CA CYS A 342 -13.22 0.15 14.31
C CYS A 342 -12.17 1.23 14.61
N LEU A 343 -12.50 2.22 15.47
CA LEU A 343 -11.57 3.26 15.90
C LEU A 343 -10.37 2.66 16.63
N THR A 344 -10.61 1.72 17.53
CA THR A 344 -9.55 1.04 18.29
C THR A 344 -8.60 0.29 17.37
N ILE A 345 -9.10 -0.52 16.43
CA ILE A 345 -8.29 -1.25 15.44
C ILE A 345 -7.39 -0.29 14.66
N SER A 346 -8.00 0.72 14.04
CA SER A 346 -7.27 1.66 13.18
C SER A 346 -6.27 2.50 13.98
N SER A 347 -6.64 2.94 15.20
CA SER A 347 -5.79 3.78 16.05
C SER A 347 -4.60 3.01 16.60
N VAL A 348 -4.78 1.74 17.00
CA VAL A 348 -3.66 0.90 17.48
C VAL A 348 -2.61 0.74 16.36
N ILE A 349 -3.03 0.47 15.12
CA ILE A 349 -2.10 0.35 13.97
C ILE A 349 -1.35 1.68 13.75
N VAL A 350 -2.06 2.81 13.78
CA VAL A 350 -1.47 4.15 13.61
C VAL A 350 -0.48 4.47 14.73
N LEU A 351 -0.85 4.23 15.99
CA LEU A 351 0.00 4.51 17.14
C LEU A 351 1.26 3.63 17.18
N MET A 352 1.12 2.33 16.92
CA MET A 352 2.27 1.42 16.80
C MET A 352 3.24 1.90 15.72
N SER A 353 2.71 2.35 14.58
CA SER A 353 3.53 2.82 13.47
C SER A 353 4.16 4.20 13.74
N ALA A 354 3.46 5.08 14.43
CA ALA A 354 4.03 6.35 14.91
C ALA A 354 5.16 6.10 15.92
N GLY A 355 5.08 5.03 16.71
CA GLY A 355 6.11 4.53 17.62
C GLY A 355 7.25 3.74 16.96
N ALA A 356 7.48 3.94 15.65
CA ALA A 356 8.57 3.36 14.86
C ALA A 356 8.39 1.89 14.43
N LEU A 357 7.25 1.26 14.66
CA LEU A 357 6.95 -0.04 14.05
C LEU A 357 6.57 0.15 12.57
N HIS A 358 6.99 -0.79 11.73
CA HIS A 358 6.61 -0.75 10.32
C HIS A 358 5.09 -0.93 10.19
N PRO A 359 4.37 -0.11 9.37
CA PRO A 359 2.90 -0.17 9.27
C PRO A 359 2.33 -1.56 8.97
N MET A 360 3.02 -2.33 8.14
CA MET A 360 2.68 -3.72 7.86
C MET A 360 2.74 -4.59 9.12
N LEU A 361 3.83 -4.48 9.90
CA LEU A 361 3.98 -5.25 11.12
C LEU A 361 2.83 -4.96 12.08
N SER A 362 2.49 -3.69 12.25
CA SER A 362 1.38 -3.24 13.09
C SER A 362 0.04 -3.82 12.63
N ALA A 363 -0.23 -3.78 11.31
CA ALA A 363 -1.47 -4.31 10.74
C ALA A 363 -1.57 -5.84 10.87
N VAL A 364 -0.46 -6.56 10.66
CA VAL A 364 -0.43 -8.02 10.81
C VAL A 364 -0.62 -8.43 12.28
N ILE A 365 0.04 -7.75 13.21
CA ILE A 365 -0.15 -8.00 14.66
C ILE A 365 -1.63 -7.82 15.03
N VAL A 366 -2.21 -6.68 14.68
CA VAL A 366 -3.61 -6.37 15.04
C VAL A 366 -4.58 -7.34 14.38
N GLY A 367 -4.41 -7.63 13.09
CA GLY A 367 -5.27 -8.56 12.37
C GLY A 367 -5.13 -10.02 12.83
N ALA A 368 -3.97 -10.42 13.34
CA ALA A 368 -3.75 -11.76 13.89
C ALA A 368 -4.19 -11.91 15.35
N SER A 369 -4.29 -10.80 16.10
CA SER A 369 -4.61 -10.84 17.53
C SER A 369 -6.07 -10.50 17.85
N LEU A 370 -6.71 -9.61 17.10
CA LEU A 370 -8.07 -9.17 17.35
C LEU A 370 -9.05 -9.91 16.44
N ASP A 371 -9.82 -10.80 17.01
CA ASP A 371 -10.86 -11.55 16.29
C ASP A 371 -12.08 -10.63 16.04
N PRO A 372 -12.59 -10.52 14.79
CA PRO A 372 -13.80 -9.77 14.48
C PRO A 372 -14.99 -10.18 15.36
N ALA A 373 -15.17 -11.47 15.63
CA ALA A 373 -16.28 -11.99 16.45
C ALA A 373 -16.20 -11.50 17.90
N GLN A 374 -15.00 -11.45 18.49
CA GLN A 374 -14.80 -10.93 19.85
C GLN A 374 -15.10 -9.43 19.96
N LEU A 375 -14.92 -8.69 18.85
CA LEU A 375 -15.21 -7.27 18.78
C LEU A 375 -16.67 -6.96 18.35
N GLY A 376 -17.48 -7.99 18.08
CA GLY A 376 -18.84 -7.83 17.57
C GLY A 376 -18.90 -7.17 16.18
N LEU A 377 -17.87 -7.39 15.35
CA LEU A 377 -17.76 -6.80 14.02
C LEU A 377 -17.96 -7.85 12.92
N PRO A 378 -18.69 -7.51 11.83
CA PRO A 378 -18.59 -8.26 10.59
C PRO A 378 -17.16 -8.20 10.05
N VAL A 379 -16.69 -9.27 9.40
CA VAL A 379 -15.36 -9.36 8.78
C VAL A 379 -15.07 -8.15 7.88
N LEU A 380 -16.08 -7.71 7.10
CA LEU A 380 -15.95 -6.55 6.21
C LEU A 380 -15.56 -5.26 6.95
N ALA A 381 -16.20 -4.97 8.08
CA ALA A 381 -15.91 -3.78 8.87
C ALA A 381 -14.52 -3.87 9.53
N HIS A 382 -14.18 -5.05 10.08
CA HIS A 382 -12.92 -5.30 10.73
C HIS A 382 -11.74 -5.15 9.75
N LEU A 383 -11.77 -5.85 8.62
CA LEU A 383 -10.71 -5.75 7.61
C LEU A 383 -10.58 -4.33 7.02
N THR A 384 -11.73 -3.62 6.86
CA THR A 384 -11.68 -2.23 6.38
C THR A 384 -11.06 -1.31 7.43
N ALA A 385 -11.32 -1.52 8.72
CA ALA A 385 -10.65 -0.79 9.81
C ALA A 385 -9.14 -1.05 9.84
N VAL A 386 -8.69 -2.29 9.57
CA VAL A 386 -7.25 -2.62 9.41
C VAL A 386 -6.65 -1.88 8.22
N LEU A 387 -7.34 -1.84 7.07
CA LEU A 387 -6.88 -1.09 5.89
C LEU A 387 -6.79 0.42 6.15
N VAL A 388 -7.79 0.99 6.85
CA VAL A 388 -7.78 2.40 7.27
C VAL A 388 -6.57 2.69 8.15
N GLY A 389 -6.36 1.88 9.20
CA GLY A 389 -5.23 2.02 10.10
C GLY A 389 -3.89 1.94 9.35
N TRP A 390 -3.74 0.96 8.44
CA TRP A 390 -2.52 0.81 7.64
C TRP A 390 -2.29 2.00 6.71
N GLY A 391 -3.31 2.42 5.95
CA GLY A 391 -3.20 3.56 5.03
C GLY A 391 -2.80 4.85 5.75
N LEU A 392 -3.43 5.14 6.88
CA LEU A 392 -3.13 6.32 7.70
C LEU A 392 -1.75 6.21 8.37
N ALA A 393 -1.34 5.02 8.79
CA ALA A 393 -0.03 4.79 9.39
C ALA A 393 1.12 5.17 8.43
N ILE A 394 0.98 4.92 7.12
CA ILE A 394 2.01 5.22 6.12
C ILE A 394 2.35 6.71 6.07
N ILE A 395 1.37 7.60 6.30
CA ILE A 395 1.55 9.05 6.16
C ILE A 395 1.86 9.76 7.47
N VAL A 396 1.52 9.15 8.62
CA VAL A 396 1.79 9.75 9.93
C VAL A 396 3.13 9.29 10.50
N THR A 397 3.66 8.14 10.07
CA THR A 397 4.96 7.71 10.56
C THR A 397 6.11 8.39 9.81
N PRO A 398 7.11 8.97 10.54
CA PRO A 398 8.31 9.51 9.91
C PRO A 398 9.25 8.42 9.35
N PHE A 399 8.98 7.16 9.68
CA PHE A 399 9.80 6.00 9.28
C PHE A 399 9.32 5.33 7.98
N SER A 400 8.25 5.84 7.35
CA SER A 400 7.79 5.32 6.06
C SER A 400 8.64 5.84 4.90
N VAL A 401 8.74 5.02 3.85
CA VAL A 401 9.40 5.42 2.60
C VAL A 401 8.71 6.64 1.97
N VAL A 402 7.38 6.74 2.08
CA VAL A 402 6.60 7.86 1.54
C VAL A 402 6.94 9.17 2.25
N SER A 403 7.00 9.16 3.58
CA SER A 403 7.39 10.34 4.37
C SER A 403 8.85 10.75 4.10
N ALA A 404 9.74 9.78 3.97
CA ALA A 404 11.14 10.03 3.62
C ALA A 404 11.29 10.63 2.21
N LEU A 405 10.56 10.12 1.21
CA LEU A 405 10.54 10.68 -0.14
C LEU A 405 9.98 12.11 -0.15
N ALA A 406 8.87 12.34 0.56
CA ALA A 406 8.28 13.66 0.67
C ALA A 406 9.25 14.67 1.31
N SER A 407 9.95 14.28 2.38
CA SER A 407 10.98 15.11 3.01
C SER A 407 12.15 15.39 2.08
N ARG A 408 12.65 14.37 1.39
CA ARG A 408 13.78 14.50 0.45
C ARG A 408 13.48 15.49 -0.69
N TRP A 409 12.30 15.41 -1.29
CA TRP A 409 11.95 16.23 -2.45
C TRP A 409 11.44 17.61 -2.06
N SER A 410 10.74 17.76 -0.94
CA SER A 410 10.23 19.05 -0.48
C SER A 410 11.29 19.91 0.22
N GLY A 411 12.32 19.30 0.80
CA GLY A 411 13.27 19.93 1.72
C GLY A 411 12.66 20.20 3.11
N ILE A 412 11.43 19.75 3.36
CA ILE A 412 10.74 19.91 4.66
C ILE A 412 11.13 18.74 5.58
N PRO A 413 11.45 19.00 6.87
CA PRO A 413 11.77 17.94 7.82
C PRO A 413 10.68 16.86 7.88
N VAL A 414 11.09 15.59 7.91
CA VAL A 414 10.16 14.45 7.85
C VAL A 414 9.10 14.49 8.96
N PHE A 415 9.46 14.93 10.18
CA PHE A 415 8.51 15.09 11.28
C PHE A 415 7.44 16.16 11.01
N MET A 416 7.79 17.24 10.30
CA MET A 416 6.84 18.28 9.91
C MET A 416 5.85 17.77 8.85
N ILE A 417 6.30 16.90 7.94
CA ILE A 417 5.42 16.25 6.96
C ILE A 417 4.50 15.25 7.66
N SER A 418 5.05 14.38 8.50
CA SER A 418 4.30 13.31 9.14
C SER A 418 3.34 13.85 10.20
N PHE A 419 3.85 14.48 11.23
CA PHE A 419 3.02 14.98 12.35
C PHE A 419 2.47 16.39 12.10
N GLY A 420 3.26 17.30 11.52
CA GLY A 420 2.81 18.66 11.30
C GLY A 420 1.69 18.75 10.26
N ALA A 421 1.93 18.22 9.07
CA ALA A 421 0.96 18.31 7.97
C ALA A 421 -0.16 17.27 8.07
N ASN A 422 0.13 16.04 8.53
CA ASN A 422 -0.83 14.94 8.42
C ASN A 422 -1.55 14.58 9.72
N ALA A 423 -1.10 15.01 10.92
CA ALA A 423 -1.73 14.58 12.17
C ALA A 423 -3.22 14.95 12.27
N VAL A 424 -3.60 16.18 11.95
CA VAL A 424 -5.01 16.62 11.99
C VAL A 424 -5.84 15.81 11.00
N PHE A 425 -5.32 15.59 9.78
CA PHE A 425 -6.00 14.75 8.80
C PHE A 425 -6.20 13.33 9.31
N VAL A 426 -5.17 12.72 9.90
CA VAL A 426 -5.22 11.34 10.42
C VAL A 426 -6.22 11.23 11.56
N LEU A 427 -6.24 12.16 12.52
CA LEU A 427 -7.20 12.15 13.62
C LEU A 427 -8.65 12.25 13.14
N LEU A 428 -8.92 13.16 12.21
CA LEU A 428 -10.26 13.32 11.64
C LEU A 428 -10.66 12.12 10.77
N ALA A 429 -9.71 11.58 9.99
CA ALA A 429 -9.94 10.40 9.15
C ALA A 429 -10.22 9.15 10.00
N LEU A 430 -9.53 8.96 11.12
CA LEU A 430 -9.81 7.89 12.08
C LEU A 430 -11.23 8.00 12.64
N GLY A 431 -11.61 9.16 13.16
CA GLY A 431 -12.93 9.36 13.76
C GLY A 431 -14.06 9.23 12.74
N THR A 432 -13.92 9.86 11.56
CA THR A 432 -14.98 9.85 10.54
C THR A 432 -15.13 8.48 9.87
N SER A 433 -14.04 7.77 9.56
CA SER A 433 -14.10 6.42 9.01
C SER A 433 -14.66 5.41 10.01
N ALA A 434 -14.27 5.50 11.28
CA ALA A 434 -14.81 4.65 12.34
C ALA A 434 -16.33 4.87 12.52
N SER A 435 -16.79 6.12 12.49
CA SER A 435 -18.23 6.46 12.56
C SER A 435 -18.98 5.92 11.35
N MET A 436 -18.42 6.04 10.15
CA MET A 436 -19.02 5.51 8.92
C MET A 436 -19.12 3.97 8.97
N LEU A 437 -18.04 3.29 9.38
CA LEU A 437 -18.04 1.83 9.52
C LEU A 437 -19.00 1.36 10.62
N GLY A 438 -19.05 2.07 11.73
CA GLY A 438 -20.00 1.78 12.81
C GLY A 438 -21.47 1.93 12.38
N LEU A 439 -21.78 2.95 11.57
CA LEU A 439 -23.11 3.10 10.97
C LEU A 439 -23.41 1.95 10.01
N LEU A 440 -22.46 1.59 9.14
CA LEU A 440 -22.60 0.45 8.21
C LEU A 440 -22.95 -0.84 8.98
N VAL A 441 -22.24 -1.14 10.06
CA VAL A 441 -22.50 -2.34 10.87
C VAL A 441 -23.90 -2.33 11.45
N ARG A 442 -24.37 -1.19 11.95
CA ARG A 442 -25.75 -1.06 12.49
C ARG A 442 -26.80 -1.26 11.40
N LEU A 443 -26.58 -0.73 10.20
CA LEU A 443 -27.49 -0.91 9.06
C LEU A 443 -27.52 -2.34 8.53
N MET A 444 -26.43 -3.09 8.68
CA MET A 444 -26.39 -4.53 8.32
C MET A 444 -27.06 -5.42 9.36
N ALA A 445 -27.22 -4.95 10.59
CA ALA A 445 -27.87 -5.67 11.69
C ALA A 445 -29.37 -5.37 11.83
N ALA A 446 -29.87 -4.27 11.22
CA ALA A 446 -31.27 -3.89 11.14
C ALA A 446 -31.99 -4.59 9.97
#